data_444800a0773b23f0ca76423ecc2d426d
#
_entry.id   444800a0773b23f0ca76423ecc2d426d
#
_cell.length_a   1.000
_cell.length_b   1.000
_cell.length_c   1.000
_cell.angle_alpha   90.00
_cell.angle_beta   90.00
_cell.angle_gamma   90.00
#
_symmetry.space_group_name_H-M   'P 1'
#
loop_
_entity.id
_entity.type
_entity.pdbx_description
1 polymer ?
#
loop_
_entity_poly.entity_id
_entity_poly.type
_entity_poly.pdbx_seq_one_letter_code
_entity_poly.pdbx_strand_id
1 'polypeptide(L)'
;MTEISLKKDEYKKILVKYGRTEKLFKMRWTLYHNGGLVVLRSYDQIVAQNVLSLQHKNQSFRVELKPRGANILNVPYFLVKFKAFDFEKNEALFELYLSDKQMVVLINFLE
;
A
#
# COMPACT_ATOMS: atom_id res chain seq x y z
N MET A 1 -5.36 -10.47 5.09
CA MET A 1 -5.79 -9.38 4.17
C MET A 1 -6.56 -8.33 4.97
N THR A 2 -6.31 -7.07 4.71
CA THR A 2 -7.00 -5.95 5.37
C THR A 2 -7.63 -5.07 4.31
N GLU A 3 -8.89 -4.70 4.50
CA GLU A 3 -9.56 -3.76 3.63
C GLU A 3 -9.33 -2.33 4.12
N ILE A 4 -9.09 -1.41 3.18
CA ILE A 4 -8.84 -0.01 3.46
C ILE A 4 -9.74 0.82 2.54
N SER A 5 -10.58 1.69 3.11
CA SER A 5 -11.39 2.64 2.35
C SER A 5 -10.85 4.04 2.58
N LEU A 6 -10.56 4.75 1.50
CA LEU A 6 -10.00 6.11 1.58
C LEU A 6 -10.81 7.07 0.73
N LYS A 7 -11.10 8.22 1.30
CA LYS A 7 -11.59 9.38 0.56
C LYS A 7 -10.43 10.05 -0.14
N LYS A 8 -10.74 10.90 -1.12
CA LYS A 8 -9.73 11.64 -1.86
C LYS A 8 -8.80 12.39 -0.91
N ASP A 9 -7.49 12.24 -1.12
CA ASP A 9 -6.41 12.88 -0.35
C ASP A 9 -6.33 12.44 1.12
N GLU A 10 -7.13 11.47 1.53
CA GLU A 10 -7.03 10.87 2.86
C GLU A 10 -5.84 9.93 2.92
N TYR A 11 -4.99 10.09 3.92
CA TYR A 11 -3.83 9.22 4.10
C TYR A 11 -4.18 7.96 4.87
N LYS A 12 -3.61 6.85 4.43
CA LYS A 12 -3.44 5.66 5.27
C LYS A 12 -1.97 5.55 5.64
N LYS A 13 -1.70 5.45 6.93
CA LYS A 13 -0.35 5.36 7.48
C LYS A 13 -0.19 4.02 8.20
N ILE A 14 0.89 3.32 7.91
CA ILE A 14 1.18 2.02 8.50
C ILE A 14 2.62 2.04 9.00
N LEU A 15 2.80 1.81 10.29
CA LEU A 15 4.12 1.68 10.87
C LEU A 15 4.58 0.23 10.73
N VAL A 16 5.74 0.04 10.12
CA VAL A 16 6.33 -1.27 9.84
C VAL A 16 7.53 -1.45 10.77
N LYS A 17 7.50 -2.53 11.55
CA LYS A 17 8.57 -2.85 12.49
C LYS A 17 9.17 -4.21 12.17
N TYR A 18 10.49 -4.27 12.11
CA TYR A 18 11.24 -5.52 12.03
C TYR A 18 12.57 -5.36 12.75
N GLY A 19 12.87 -6.29 13.65
CA GLY A 19 14.03 -6.15 14.51
C GLY A 19 13.96 -4.85 15.32
N ARG A 20 14.99 -4.02 15.18
CA ARG A 20 15.05 -2.70 15.83
C ARG A 20 14.72 -1.56 14.89
N THR A 21 14.24 -1.88 13.69
CA THR A 21 13.97 -0.90 12.65
C THR A 21 12.49 -0.58 12.57
N GLU A 22 12.16 0.70 12.45
CA GLU A 22 10.80 1.16 12.19
C GLU A 22 10.80 2.02 10.94
N LYS A 23 9.85 1.75 10.05
CA LYS A 23 9.67 2.53 8.83
C LYS A 23 8.20 2.84 8.63
N LEU A 24 7.91 3.99 8.04
CA LEU A 24 6.55 4.44 7.81
C LEU A 24 6.17 4.27 6.35
N PHE A 25 5.07 3.58 6.12
CA PHE A 25 4.39 3.52 4.83
C PHE A 25 3.20 4.47 4.86
N LYS A 26 3.05 5.30 3.82
CA LYS A 26 1.90 6.18 3.65
C LYS A 26 1.37 6.04 2.24
N MET A 27 0.05 6.13 2.10
CA MET A 27 -0.58 6.22 0.78
C MET A 27 -1.81 7.10 0.83
N ARG A 28 -2.11 7.72 -0.30
CA ARG A 28 -3.37 8.42 -0.56
C ARG A 28 -3.66 8.34 -2.05
N TRP A 29 -4.91 8.49 -2.45
CA TRP A 29 -5.23 8.67 -3.86
C TRP A 29 -5.64 10.12 -4.10
N THR A 30 -5.31 10.64 -5.28
CA THR A 30 -5.45 12.06 -5.58
C THR A 30 -6.43 12.35 -6.70
N LEU A 31 -6.66 11.38 -7.59
CA LEU A 31 -7.52 11.55 -8.74
C LEU A 31 -8.04 10.20 -9.20
N TYR A 32 -9.32 10.17 -9.57
CA TYR A 32 -9.90 9.03 -10.27
C TYR A 32 -10.56 9.54 -11.54
N HIS A 33 -10.01 9.17 -12.70
CA HIS A 33 -10.45 9.69 -13.99
C HIS A 33 -10.29 8.62 -15.07
N ASN A 34 -11.34 8.42 -15.87
CA ASN A 34 -11.33 7.44 -16.98
C ASN A 34 -10.89 6.04 -16.52
N GLY A 35 -11.34 5.62 -15.35
CA GLY A 35 -11.01 4.31 -14.80
C GLY A 35 -9.62 4.21 -14.20
N GLY A 36 -8.82 5.27 -14.22
CA GLY A 36 -7.50 5.30 -13.61
C GLY A 36 -7.50 6.00 -12.27
N LEU A 37 -7.01 5.32 -11.25
CA LEU A 37 -6.85 5.86 -9.90
C LEU A 37 -5.39 6.22 -9.67
N VAL A 38 -5.10 7.49 -9.44
CA VAL A 38 -3.74 7.96 -9.15
C VAL A 38 -3.48 7.81 -7.67
N VAL A 39 -2.50 7.00 -7.31
CA VAL A 39 -2.11 6.72 -5.93
C VAL A 39 -0.69 7.24 -5.71
N LEU A 40 -0.52 8.08 -4.70
CA LEU A 40 0.79 8.50 -4.20
C LEU A 40 1.11 7.67 -2.97
N ARG A 41 2.31 7.12 -2.93
CA ARG A 41 2.76 6.34 -1.80
C ARG A 41 4.20 6.65 -1.44
N SER A 42 4.54 6.46 -0.17
CA SER A 42 5.91 6.58 0.27
C SER A 42 6.22 5.48 1.27
N TYR A 43 7.44 4.99 1.22
CA TYR A 43 7.96 4.04 2.18
C TYR A 43 9.42 4.35 2.41
N ASP A 44 9.82 4.48 3.68
CA ASP A 44 11.20 4.81 4.03
C ASP A 44 11.67 6.08 3.30
N GLN A 45 10.78 7.08 3.23
CA GLN A 45 11.01 8.38 2.58
C GLN A 45 11.17 8.32 1.05
N ILE A 46 10.98 7.16 0.45
CA ILE A 46 10.98 7.02 -1.01
C ILE A 46 9.55 7.16 -1.51
N VAL A 47 9.32 8.16 -2.35
CA VAL A 47 7.99 8.47 -2.89
C VAL A 47 7.84 7.87 -4.28
N ALA A 48 6.67 7.30 -4.54
CA ALA A 48 6.32 6.74 -5.83
C ALA A 48 4.87 7.03 -6.16
N GLN A 49 4.53 6.99 -7.44
CA GLN A 49 3.17 7.16 -7.93
C GLN A 49 2.80 5.97 -8.79
N ASN A 50 1.58 5.49 -8.61
CA ASN A 50 1.00 4.45 -9.43
C ASN A 50 -0.35 4.92 -9.98
N VAL A 51 -0.69 4.47 -11.19
CA VAL A 51 -2.03 4.61 -11.73
C VAL A 51 -2.63 3.21 -11.77
N LEU A 52 -3.69 2.99 -10.99
CA LEU A 52 -4.34 1.69 -10.87
C LEU A 52 -5.65 1.68 -11.63
N SER A 53 -6.04 0.50 -12.11
CA SER A 53 -7.28 0.32 -12.86
C SER A 53 -7.97 -0.98 -12.44
N LEU A 54 -9.30 -0.96 -12.38
CA LEU A 54 -10.09 -2.15 -12.05
C LEU A 54 -10.16 -3.14 -13.21
N GLN A 55 -9.92 -2.69 -14.45
CA GLN A 55 -10.17 -3.49 -15.64
C GLN A 55 -8.91 -3.97 -16.36
N HIS A 56 -7.74 -3.64 -15.85
CA HIS A 56 -6.46 -3.95 -16.50
C HIS A 56 -5.51 -4.63 -15.53
N LYS A 57 -4.36 -5.08 -16.07
CA LYS A 57 -3.33 -5.75 -15.28
C LYS A 57 -2.72 -4.87 -14.18
N ASN A 58 -2.88 -3.55 -14.27
CA ASN A 58 -2.33 -2.59 -13.31
C ASN A 58 -3.29 -2.32 -12.15
N GLN A 59 -3.83 -3.37 -11.55
CA GLN A 59 -4.78 -3.25 -10.46
C GLN A 59 -4.10 -3.11 -9.09
N SER A 60 -2.81 -3.41 -9.00
CA SER A 60 -2.10 -3.44 -7.74
C SER A 60 -0.68 -2.90 -7.87
N PHE A 61 -0.09 -2.56 -6.73
CA PHE A 61 1.35 -2.29 -6.65
C PHE A 61 1.94 -3.02 -5.46
N ARG A 62 3.25 -3.26 -5.55
CA ARG A 62 4.01 -3.98 -4.54
C ARG A 62 5.03 -3.03 -3.90
N VAL A 63 5.14 -3.08 -2.58
CA VAL A 63 6.13 -2.31 -1.82
C VAL A 63 7.01 -3.29 -1.07
N GLU A 64 8.27 -3.39 -1.48
CA GLU A 64 9.23 -4.24 -0.80
C GLU A 64 9.69 -3.56 0.49
N LEU A 65 9.59 -4.29 1.60
CA LEU A 65 9.90 -3.76 2.91
C LEU A 65 11.38 -3.82 3.25
N LYS A 66 12.13 -4.70 2.59
CA LYS A 66 13.60 -4.87 2.68
C LYS A 66 14.12 -4.84 4.11
N PRO A 67 13.67 -5.74 5.01
CA PRO A 67 14.20 -5.77 6.37
C PRO A 67 15.70 -6.09 6.36
N ARG A 68 16.40 -5.54 7.34
CA ARG A 68 17.83 -5.83 7.51
C ARG A 68 18.04 -7.34 7.69
N GLY A 69 18.98 -7.92 6.94
CA GLY A 69 19.27 -9.34 6.99
C GLY A 69 18.36 -10.23 6.16
N ALA A 70 17.39 -9.65 5.46
CA ALA A 70 16.52 -10.44 4.58
C ALA A 70 17.30 -10.92 3.36
N ASN A 71 17.08 -12.18 3.00
CA ASN A 71 17.56 -12.70 1.73
C ASN A 71 16.81 -11.99 0.60
N ILE A 72 17.53 -11.63 -0.46
CA ILE A 72 16.95 -10.92 -1.60
C ILE A 72 15.80 -11.70 -2.26
N LEU A 73 15.81 -13.03 -2.16
CA LEU A 73 14.73 -13.87 -2.72
C LEU A 73 13.50 -13.95 -1.82
N ASN A 74 13.61 -13.51 -0.57
CA ASN A 74 12.56 -13.64 0.44
C ASN A 74 12.25 -12.30 1.11
N VAL A 75 12.32 -11.22 0.33
CA VAL A 75 12.03 -9.88 0.85
C VAL A 75 10.54 -9.78 1.17
N PRO A 76 10.16 -9.42 2.41
CA PRO A 76 8.77 -9.15 2.74
C PRO A 76 8.24 -7.96 1.94
N TYR A 77 6.94 -7.96 1.67
CA TYR A 77 6.33 -6.88 0.91
C TYR A 77 4.86 -6.68 1.25
N PHE A 78 4.37 -5.47 0.99
CA PHE A 78 2.95 -5.20 0.86
C PHE A 78 2.54 -5.35 -0.59
N LEU A 79 1.37 -5.94 -0.80
CA LEU A 79 0.65 -5.84 -2.06
C LEU A 79 -0.62 -5.04 -1.78
N VAL A 80 -0.79 -3.93 -2.48
CA VAL A 80 -1.97 -3.07 -2.36
C VAL A 80 -2.75 -3.17 -3.65
N LYS A 81 -4.00 -3.66 -3.55
CA LYS A 81 -4.86 -3.90 -4.69
C LYS A 81 -6.04 -2.93 -4.65
N PHE A 82 -6.30 -2.25 -5.77
CA PHE A 82 -7.48 -1.42 -5.94
C PHE A 82 -8.67 -2.34 -6.24
N LYS A 83 -9.64 -2.38 -5.34
CA LYS A 83 -10.74 -3.34 -5.38
C LYS A 83 -12.00 -2.76 -6.02
N ALA A 84 -12.37 -1.55 -5.63
CA ALA A 84 -13.61 -0.94 -6.06
C ALA A 84 -13.58 0.56 -5.80
N PHE A 85 -14.46 1.29 -6.50
CA PHE A 85 -14.65 2.72 -6.28
C PHE A 85 -16.13 2.99 -6.03
N ASP A 86 -16.41 3.66 -4.91
CA ASP A 86 -17.77 4.05 -4.54
C ASP A 86 -17.98 5.50 -4.95
N PHE A 87 -18.74 5.71 -6.03
CA PHE A 87 -18.97 7.05 -6.58
C PHE A 87 -19.84 7.91 -5.66
N GLU A 88 -20.74 7.32 -4.90
CA GLU A 88 -21.61 8.07 -4.01
C GLU A 88 -20.82 8.68 -2.86
N LYS A 89 -19.91 7.90 -2.29
CA LYS A 89 -19.10 8.32 -1.15
C LYS A 89 -17.78 8.96 -1.57
N ASN A 90 -17.42 8.88 -2.85
CA ASN A 90 -16.11 9.30 -3.37
C ASN A 90 -14.98 8.62 -2.59
N GLU A 91 -15.08 7.30 -2.47
CA GLU A 91 -14.13 6.47 -1.74
C GLU A 91 -13.56 5.39 -2.63
N ALA A 92 -12.25 5.17 -2.52
CA ALA A 92 -11.57 4.04 -3.13
C ALA A 92 -11.39 2.94 -2.10
N LEU A 93 -11.72 1.71 -2.47
CA LEU A 93 -11.54 0.53 -1.63
C LEU A 93 -10.32 -0.24 -2.09
N PHE A 94 -9.43 -0.52 -1.15
CA PHE A 94 -8.21 -1.28 -1.37
C PHE A 94 -8.19 -2.53 -0.50
N GLU A 95 -7.46 -3.53 -0.98
CA GLU A 95 -7.07 -4.69 -0.18
C GLU A 95 -5.56 -4.65 0.01
N LEU A 96 -5.13 -4.77 1.27
CA LEU A 96 -3.73 -4.81 1.63
C LEU A 96 -3.36 -6.24 2.04
N TYR A 97 -2.31 -6.75 1.43
CA TYR A 97 -1.74 -8.07 1.75
C TYR A 97 -0.31 -7.88 2.23
N LEU A 98 0.04 -8.55 3.33
CA LEU A 98 1.41 -8.61 3.81
C LEU A 98 1.96 -9.99 3.52
N SER A 99 3.07 -10.04 2.80
CA SER A 99 3.87 -11.25 2.64
C SER A 99 5.15 -11.06 3.45
N ASP A 100 5.26 -11.73 4.59
CA ASP A 100 6.37 -11.56 5.51
C ASP A 100 7.43 -12.67 5.40
N LYS A 101 7.20 -13.65 4.54
CA LYS A 101 8.17 -14.70 4.24
C LYS A 101 8.75 -15.33 5.52
N GLN A 102 10.08 -15.24 5.68
CA GLN A 102 10.78 -15.88 6.79
C GLN A 102 11.14 -14.89 7.90
N MET A 103 10.70 -13.65 7.80
CA MET A 103 11.00 -12.63 8.80
C MET A 103 9.73 -12.20 9.52
N VAL A 104 9.86 -11.96 10.81
CA VAL A 104 8.75 -11.42 11.60
C VAL A 104 8.65 -9.92 11.31
N VAL A 105 7.56 -9.52 10.69
CA VAL A 105 7.25 -8.14 10.41
C VAL A 105 5.95 -7.78 11.13
N LEU A 106 6.02 -6.78 11.98
CA LEU A 106 4.86 -6.26 12.69
C LEU A 106 4.38 -5.00 12.01
N ILE A 107 3.08 -4.89 11.80
CA ILE A 107 2.49 -3.70 11.23
C ILE A 107 1.48 -3.09 12.19
N ASN A 108 1.43 -1.77 12.22
CA ASN A 108 0.50 -1.03 13.05
C ASN A 108 -0.13 0.07 12.20
N PHE A 109 -1.45 -0.02 12.04
CA PHE A 109 -2.22 0.99 11.31
C PHE A 109 -2.37 2.22 12.20
N LEU A 110 -1.89 3.36 11.72
CA LEU A 110 -1.98 4.63 12.43
C LEU A 110 -3.23 5.39 11.96
N GLU A 111 -3.82 6.09 12.87
CA GLU A 111 -4.97 6.96 12.56
C GLU A 111 -4.53 8.35 12.12
#